data_9963eed6bc29219afebb244b2ccbdec9
#
_entry.id   9963eed6bc29219afebb244b2ccbdec9
#
_cell.length_a   1.000
_cell.length_b   1.000
_cell.length_c   1.000
_cell.angle_alpha   90.00
_cell.angle_beta   90.00
_cell.angle_gamma   90.00
#
_symmetry.space_group_name_H-M   'P 1'
#
loop_
_entity.id
_entity.type
_entity.pdbx_description
1 polymer ?
#
loop_
_entity_poly.entity_id
_entity_poly.type
_entity_poly.pdbx_seq_one_letter_code
_entity_poly.pdbx_strand_id
1 'polypeptide(L)'
;SYDMIITGSDQVWNKYLTGNDLMYFIPIRSVRKISYAVSMEYKSLDDISDHPEFYLSTLSSYAAISVREKAIADRLGTIGIKKVKMTCDPTLLLTKKDYLQLIKRGTRLSYGKYILVYHLAYSDELNKLAGYISQQTGFEVINVHTQLRTRRKKMEIQDFGPIDLLSLINNAEYVLTTSFHAVAFSLILEKQFYAIKTAFSNRIENILRCMNIENRLLEDTFPDMTQRIVYTQVESCRSRFINESIDFIKSNVI
;
A
#
# COMPACT_ATOMS: atom_id res chain seq x y z
N SER A 1 -19.10 -2.94 -25.81
CA SER A 1 -19.81 -3.19 -24.54
C SER A 1 -18.89 -3.99 -23.62
N TYR A 2 -19.03 -3.80 -22.33
CA TYR A 2 -18.33 -4.59 -21.30
C TYR A 2 -19.37 -5.39 -20.55
N ASP A 3 -19.04 -6.63 -20.18
CA ASP A 3 -19.91 -7.49 -19.37
C ASP A 3 -19.86 -7.10 -17.91
N MET A 4 -18.74 -6.53 -17.47
CA MET A 4 -18.50 -6.07 -16.09
C MET A 4 -17.53 -4.89 -16.06
N ILE A 5 -17.68 -4.04 -15.05
CA ILE A 5 -16.71 -2.99 -14.71
C ILE A 5 -16.26 -3.18 -13.26
N ILE A 6 -14.97 -3.08 -13.03
CA ILE A 6 -14.36 -3.16 -11.70
C ILE A 6 -13.82 -1.78 -11.32
N THR A 7 -14.29 -1.21 -10.19
CA THR A 7 -13.70 0.00 -9.62
C THR A 7 -12.65 -0.38 -8.57
N GLY A 8 -11.58 0.37 -8.53
CA GLY A 8 -10.48 0.18 -7.58
C GLY A 8 -9.26 -0.40 -8.27
N SER A 9 -8.18 -0.51 -7.66
CA SER A 9 -7.78 -0.34 -6.27
C SER A 9 -7.36 1.12 -5.98
N ASP A 10 -6.67 1.33 -4.83
CA ASP A 10 -6.20 2.62 -4.34
C ASP A 10 -7.34 3.58 -3.90
N GLN A 11 -7.03 4.83 -3.64
CA GLN A 11 -7.88 5.80 -2.96
C GLN A 11 -8.97 6.41 -3.87
N VAL A 12 -9.61 5.58 -4.68
CA VAL A 12 -10.61 6.04 -5.66
C VAL A 12 -11.90 6.57 -5.03
N TRP A 13 -12.18 6.22 -3.77
CA TRP A 13 -13.30 6.77 -3.00
C TRP A 13 -12.89 7.82 -1.96
N ASN A 14 -11.64 8.30 -2.04
CA ASN A 14 -11.16 9.40 -1.20
C ASN A 14 -11.65 10.74 -1.75
N LYS A 15 -12.63 11.37 -1.09
CA LYS A 15 -13.23 12.64 -1.54
C LYS A 15 -12.22 13.78 -1.72
N TYR A 16 -11.15 13.79 -0.94
CA TYR A 16 -10.11 14.84 -1.04
C TYR A 16 -9.25 14.70 -2.30
N LEU A 17 -9.23 13.53 -2.92
CA LEU A 17 -8.52 13.28 -4.18
C LEU A 17 -9.46 13.30 -5.38
N THR A 18 -10.68 12.76 -5.25
CA THR A 18 -11.60 12.52 -6.36
C THR A 18 -12.79 13.47 -6.36
N GLY A 19 -13.01 14.26 -5.29
CA GLY A 19 -14.16 15.13 -5.16
C GLY A 19 -15.51 14.38 -5.13
N ASN A 20 -15.49 13.08 -4.80
CA ASN A 20 -16.66 12.19 -4.93
C ASN A 20 -17.22 12.15 -6.36
N ASP A 21 -16.37 12.32 -7.37
CA ASP A 21 -16.80 12.21 -8.77
C ASP A 21 -17.44 10.83 -9.01
N LEU A 22 -18.67 10.86 -9.54
CA LEU A 22 -19.48 9.67 -9.79
C LEU A 22 -18.81 8.67 -10.74
N MET A 23 -17.86 9.10 -11.56
CA MET A 23 -17.10 8.20 -12.44
C MET A 23 -16.35 7.11 -11.66
N TYR A 24 -15.86 7.43 -10.45
CA TYR A 24 -15.24 6.43 -9.57
C TYR A 24 -16.23 5.47 -8.91
N PHE A 25 -17.53 5.78 -8.98
CA PHE A 25 -18.64 4.95 -8.50
C PHE A 25 -19.39 4.26 -9.63
N ILE A 26 -18.91 4.34 -10.87
CA ILE A 26 -19.48 3.71 -12.06
C ILE A 26 -20.98 4.02 -12.19
N PRO A 27 -21.38 5.20 -12.70
CA PRO A 27 -22.80 5.62 -12.78
C PRO A 27 -23.62 4.89 -13.84
N ILE A 28 -23.12 3.78 -14.37
CA ILE A 28 -23.75 2.97 -15.40
C ILE A 28 -24.60 1.89 -14.73
N ARG A 29 -25.91 1.83 -15.01
CA ARG A 29 -26.82 0.86 -14.38
C ARG A 29 -26.91 -0.48 -15.12
N SER A 30 -26.67 -0.48 -16.43
CA SER A 30 -26.87 -1.64 -17.31
C SER A 30 -25.71 -2.65 -17.29
N VAL A 31 -24.65 -2.41 -16.53
CA VAL A 31 -23.45 -3.24 -16.47
C VAL A 31 -23.26 -3.76 -15.06
N ARG A 32 -22.92 -5.03 -14.93
CA ARG A 32 -22.49 -5.60 -13.64
C ARG A 32 -21.26 -4.88 -13.15
N LYS A 33 -21.24 -4.51 -11.87
CA LYS A 33 -20.11 -3.79 -11.29
C LYS A 33 -19.75 -4.33 -9.90
N ILE A 34 -18.47 -4.35 -9.65
CA ILE A 34 -17.89 -4.69 -8.36
C ILE A 34 -16.81 -3.67 -7.98
N SER A 35 -16.47 -3.61 -6.71
CA SER A 35 -15.24 -2.94 -6.29
C SER A 35 -14.20 -3.98 -5.84
N TYR A 36 -12.92 -3.70 -6.12
CA TYR A 36 -11.82 -4.53 -5.65
C TYR A 36 -10.77 -3.69 -4.93
N ALA A 37 -10.55 -3.99 -3.64
CA ALA A 37 -9.55 -3.35 -2.79
C ALA A 37 -9.57 -1.82 -2.85
N VAL A 38 -10.77 -1.23 -2.94
CA VAL A 38 -10.92 0.24 -2.89
C VAL A 38 -10.45 0.75 -1.54
N SER A 39 -9.80 1.90 -1.57
CA SER A 39 -9.23 2.55 -0.39
C SER A 39 -9.77 3.97 -0.22
N MET A 40 -9.73 4.44 1.02
CA MET A 40 -10.02 5.82 1.42
C MET A 40 -9.00 6.26 2.47
N GLU A 41 -8.75 7.56 2.53
CA GLU A 41 -8.05 8.15 3.65
C GLU A 41 -8.93 8.16 4.91
N TYR A 42 -8.31 8.06 6.10
CA TYR A 42 -9.05 8.02 7.37
C TYR A 42 -10.02 9.20 7.53
N LYS A 43 -9.57 10.42 7.17
CA LYS A 43 -10.41 11.62 7.18
C LYS A 43 -11.63 11.56 6.24
N SER A 44 -11.56 10.72 5.20
CA SER A 44 -12.69 10.51 4.29
C SER A 44 -13.73 9.55 4.84
N LEU A 45 -13.44 8.82 5.92
CA LEU A 45 -14.40 7.89 6.51
C LEU A 45 -15.63 8.59 7.09
N ASP A 46 -15.47 9.81 7.64
CA ASP A 46 -16.58 10.56 8.19
C ASP A 46 -17.57 10.97 7.09
N ASP A 47 -17.10 11.17 5.85
CA ASP A 47 -17.94 11.47 4.71
C ASP A 47 -19.02 10.39 4.46
N ILE A 48 -18.72 9.13 4.75
CA ILE A 48 -19.69 8.03 4.63
C ILE A 48 -20.86 8.23 5.61
N SER A 49 -20.57 8.71 6.82
CA SER A 49 -21.60 8.97 7.86
C SER A 49 -22.31 10.30 7.63
N ASP A 50 -21.61 11.30 7.11
CA ASP A 50 -22.14 12.62 6.83
C ASP A 50 -23.07 12.62 5.60
N HIS A 51 -22.79 11.73 4.62
CA HIS A 51 -23.51 11.60 3.36
C HIS A 51 -23.98 10.16 3.07
N PRO A 52 -24.69 9.49 3.98
CA PRO A 52 -25.03 8.08 3.86
C PRO A 52 -25.83 7.75 2.61
N GLU A 53 -26.75 8.66 2.22
CA GLU A 53 -27.60 8.47 1.04
C GLU A 53 -26.83 8.47 -0.27
N PHE A 54 -25.73 9.26 -0.36
CA PHE A 54 -24.85 9.23 -1.50
C PHE A 54 -24.20 7.84 -1.67
N TYR A 55 -23.63 7.30 -0.58
CA TYR A 55 -23.00 5.97 -0.62
C TYR A 55 -24.02 4.85 -0.80
N LEU A 56 -25.20 4.94 -0.18
CA LEU A 56 -26.27 3.97 -0.39
C LEU A 56 -26.74 3.96 -1.85
N SER A 57 -27.01 5.14 -2.43
CA SER A 57 -27.52 5.23 -3.79
C SER A 57 -26.49 4.78 -4.84
N THR A 58 -25.20 5.02 -4.60
CA THR A 58 -24.14 4.66 -5.53
C THR A 58 -23.73 3.19 -5.40
N LEU A 59 -23.61 2.68 -4.17
CA LEU A 59 -23.04 1.35 -3.90
C LEU A 59 -24.09 0.23 -3.85
N SER A 60 -25.39 0.54 -3.66
CA SER A 60 -26.45 -0.49 -3.64
C SER A 60 -26.55 -1.29 -4.94
N SER A 61 -26.10 -0.72 -6.06
CA SER A 61 -26.10 -1.38 -7.36
C SER A 61 -24.86 -2.24 -7.65
N TYR A 62 -23.91 -2.29 -6.71
CA TYR A 62 -22.75 -3.16 -6.86
C TYR A 62 -23.11 -4.62 -6.54
N ALA A 63 -22.69 -5.53 -7.41
CA ALA A 63 -22.89 -6.97 -7.21
C ALA A 63 -22.03 -7.51 -6.04
N ALA A 64 -20.84 -6.93 -5.85
CA ALA A 64 -19.97 -7.21 -4.72
C ALA A 64 -19.08 -6.01 -4.41
N ILE A 65 -18.76 -5.82 -3.13
CA ILE A 65 -17.94 -4.73 -2.66
C ILE A 65 -16.77 -5.30 -1.87
N SER A 66 -15.54 -4.96 -2.29
CA SER A 66 -14.39 -5.15 -1.44
C SER A 66 -13.57 -3.87 -1.29
N VAL A 67 -12.99 -3.72 -0.11
CA VAL A 67 -12.19 -2.58 0.31
C VAL A 67 -10.86 -3.06 0.87
N ARG A 68 -9.88 -2.17 0.92
CA ARG A 68 -8.53 -2.50 1.41
C ARG A 68 -8.44 -2.46 2.92
N GLU A 69 -9.16 -1.54 3.57
CA GLU A 69 -9.09 -1.31 5.01
C GLU A 69 -10.38 -1.73 5.71
N LYS A 70 -10.20 -2.42 6.86
CA LYS A 70 -11.34 -2.83 7.72
C LYS A 70 -12.21 -1.64 8.13
N ALA A 71 -11.62 -0.49 8.43
CA ALA A 71 -12.35 0.70 8.85
C ALA A 71 -13.38 1.18 7.82
N ILE A 72 -13.10 1.02 6.51
CA ILE A 72 -14.06 1.35 5.44
C ILE A 72 -15.24 0.35 5.47
N ALA A 73 -14.94 -0.95 5.59
CA ALA A 73 -15.97 -1.97 5.65
C ALA A 73 -16.90 -1.75 6.85
N ASP A 74 -16.31 -1.46 8.01
CA ASP A 74 -17.06 -1.19 9.24
C ASP A 74 -17.93 0.06 9.06
N ARG A 75 -17.39 1.15 8.50
CA ARG A 75 -18.15 2.40 8.30
C ARG A 75 -19.28 2.23 7.26
N LEU A 76 -19.05 1.52 6.16
CA LEU A 76 -20.10 1.18 5.21
C LEU A 76 -21.21 0.32 5.85
N GLY A 77 -20.82 -0.56 6.78
CA GLY A 77 -21.74 -1.37 7.57
C GLY A 77 -22.70 -0.53 8.44
N THR A 78 -22.22 0.59 9.00
CA THR A 78 -23.07 1.47 9.87
C THR A 78 -24.19 2.15 9.09
N ILE A 79 -24.02 2.38 7.81
CA ILE A 79 -25.06 2.97 6.94
C ILE A 79 -25.90 1.91 6.21
N GLY A 80 -25.74 0.62 6.53
CA GLY A 80 -26.56 -0.46 6.01
C GLY A 80 -26.01 -1.21 4.79
N ILE A 81 -24.83 -0.87 4.30
CA ILE A 81 -24.15 -1.63 3.22
C ILE A 81 -23.49 -2.87 3.85
N LYS A 82 -24.15 -4.00 3.66
CA LYS A 82 -23.73 -5.28 4.25
C LYS A 82 -22.84 -6.08 3.28
N LYS A 83 -22.12 -7.07 3.83
CA LYS A 83 -21.27 -8.01 3.07
C LYS A 83 -20.09 -7.35 2.34
N VAL A 84 -19.56 -6.25 2.86
CA VAL A 84 -18.30 -5.68 2.39
C VAL A 84 -17.14 -6.58 2.81
N LYS A 85 -16.31 -6.98 1.85
CA LYS A 85 -15.13 -7.82 2.10
C LYS A 85 -13.89 -6.97 2.20
N MET A 86 -12.94 -7.37 3.03
CA MET A 86 -11.59 -6.84 2.99
C MET A 86 -10.74 -7.71 2.07
N THR A 87 -10.05 -7.08 1.11
CA THR A 87 -9.16 -7.76 0.17
C THR A 87 -7.81 -7.06 0.10
N CYS A 88 -6.77 -7.80 -0.27
CA CYS A 88 -5.44 -7.24 -0.39
C CYS A 88 -5.33 -6.33 -1.61
N ASP A 89 -4.37 -5.40 -1.54
CA ASP A 89 -3.96 -4.62 -2.72
C ASP A 89 -3.57 -5.56 -3.87
N PRO A 90 -3.95 -5.27 -5.13
CA PRO A 90 -3.62 -6.13 -6.27
C PRO A 90 -2.12 -6.37 -6.46
N THR A 91 -1.26 -5.50 -5.95
CA THR A 91 0.19 -5.75 -5.97
C THR A 91 0.58 -7.02 -5.22
N LEU A 92 -0.16 -7.39 -4.17
CA LEU A 92 0.09 -8.60 -3.38
C LEU A 92 -0.36 -9.89 -4.07
N LEU A 93 -1.17 -9.81 -5.13
CA LEU A 93 -1.62 -10.99 -5.90
C LEU A 93 -0.51 -11.61 -6.73
N LEU A 94 0.53 -10.84 -7.05
CA LEU A 94 1.71 -11.33 -7.75
C LEU A 94 2.77 -11.83 -6.76
N THR A 95 3.53 -12.83 -7.20
CA THR A 95 4.58 -13.44 -6.38
C THR A 95 5.90 -12.66 -6.47
N LYS A 96 6.80 -12.89 -5.52
CA LYS A 96 8.18 -12.40 -5.58
C LYS A 96 8.86 -12.76 -6.91
N LYS A 97 8.60 -13.99 -7.43
CA LYS A 97 9.17 -14.45 -8.70
C LYS A 97 8.73 -13.57 -9.88
N ASP A 98 7.45 -13.17 -9.90
CA ASP A 98 6.91 -12.32 -10.96
C ASP A 98 7.58 -10.95 -10.94
N TYR A 99 7.71 -10.34 -9.76
CA TYR A 99 8.40 -9.06 -9.61
C TYR A 99 9.89 -9.13 -9.97
N LEU A 100 10.57 -10.22 -9.61
CA LEU A 100 11.97 -10.41 -10.02
C LEU A 100 12.13 -10.52 -11.54
N GLN A 101 11.14 -11.06 -12.26
CA GLN A 101 11.15 -11.06 -13.72
C GLN A 101 10.99 -9.65 -14.32
N LEU A 102 10.16 -8.80 -13.69
CA LEU A 102 10.01 -7.40 -14.09
C LEU A 102 11.31 -6.62 -13.85
N ILE A 103 11.92 -6.78 -12.69
CA ILE A 103 13.18 -6.11 -12.32
C ILE A 103 14.31 -6.45 -13.32
N LYS A 104 14.40 -7.69 -13.79
CA LYS A 104 15.40 -8.12 -14.78
C LYS A 104 15.30 -7.38 -16.13
N ARG A 105 14.16 -6.78 -16.44
CA ARG A 105 13.91 -6.02 -17.68
C ARG A 105 14.30 -4.53 -17.55
N GLY A 106 14.55 -4.06 -16.34
CA GLY A 106 14.90 -2.67 -16.05
C GLY A 106 16.41 -2.40 -16.07
N THR A 107 16.77 -1.15 -15.84
CA THR A 107 18.15 -0.71 -15.70
C THR A 107 18.79 -1.33 -14.45
N ARG A 108 19.97 -1.91 -14.57
CA ARG A 108 20.70 -2.43 -13.41
C ARG A 108 21.33 -1.26 -12.65
N LEU A 109 20.70 -0.91 -11.52
CA LEU A 109 21.30 -0.01 -10.54
C LEU A 109 22.21 -0.86 -9.65
N SER A 110 23.51 -0.57 -9.66
CA SER A 110 24.50 -1.29 -8.86
C SER A 110 25.02 -0.38 -7.75
N TYR A 111 24.57 -0.63 -6.56
CA TYR A 111 25.05 -0.01 -5.31
C TYR A 111 25.61 -1.10 -4.41
N GLY A 112 26.50 -0.75 -3.47
CA GLY A 112 26.88 -1.62 -2.36
C GLY A 112 25.71 -1.95 -1.43
N LYS A 113 25.98 -2.34 -0.20
CA LYS A 113 24.92 -2.48 0.83
C LYS A 113 24.40 -1.13 1.23
N TYR A 114 23.08 -0.94 1.17
CA TYR A 114 22.45 0.34 1.46
C TYR A 114 21.11 0.26 2.17
N ILE A 115 20.76 1.36 2.77
CA ILE A 115 19.44 1.67 3.33
C ILE A 115 18.70 2.51 2.30
N LEU A 116 17.58 2.04 1.81
CA LEU A 116 16.70 2.81 0.93
C LEU A 116 15.74 3.65 1.77
N VAL A 117 15.74 4.95 1.57
CA VAL A 117 14.74 5.87 2.12
C VAL A 117 13.83 6.34 0.99
N TYR A 118 12.59 5.90 0.99
CA TYR A 118 11.60 6.29 -0.01
C TYR A 118 10.62 7.31 0.57
N HIS A 119 10.77 8.55 0.14
CA HIS A 119 9.94 9.67 0.54
C HIS A 119 8.75 9.86 -0.41
N LEU A 120 7.54 9.57 0.05
CA LEU A 120 6.33 10.03 -0.64
C LEU A 120 6.12 11.53 -0.40
N ALA A 121 6.32 11.96 0.85
CA ALA A 121 6.51 13.34 1.28
C ALA A 121 7.77 13.39 2.13
N TYR A 122 8.43 14.54 2.19
CA TYR A 122 9.64 14.71 3.00
C TYR A 122 9.32 14.47 4.49
N SER A 123 10.18 13.71 5.17
CA SER A 123 10.07 13.43 6.60
C SER A 123 11.46 13.49 7.25
N ASP A 124 11.58 14.31 8.28
CA ASP A 124 12.79 14.40 9.10
C ASP A 124 12.97 13.14 9.95
N GLU A 125 11.87 12.50 10.35
CA GLU A 125 11.88 11.27 11.12
C GLU A 125 12.50 10.11 10.31
N LEU A 126 12.17 10.01 9.01
CA LEU A 126 12.82 9.04 8.12
C LEU A 126 14.32 9.29 8.03
N ASN A 127 14.76 10.54 7.95
CA ASN A 127 16.18 10.87 7.87
C ASN A 127 16.91 10.55 9.19
N LYS A 128 16.30 10.84 10.33
CA LYS A 128 16.85 10.49 11.66
C LYS A 128 16.96 8.96 11.80
N LEU A 129 15.92 8.22 11.41
CA LEU A 129 15.92 6.76 11.44
C LEU A 129 17.01 6.19 10.51
N ALA A 130 17.15 6.75 9.30
CA ALA A 130 18.19 6.32 8.36
C ALA A 130 19.60 6.55 8.92
N GLY A 131 19.84 7.71 9.55
CA GLY A 131 21.09 8.02 10.23
C GLY A 131 21.39 7.05 11.37
N TYR A 132 20.39 6.73 12.19
CA TYR A 132 20.52 5.75 13.26
C TYR A 132 20.92 4.36 12.72
N ILE A 133 20.18 3.84 11.73
CA ILE A 133 20.47 2.51 11.17
C ILE A 133 21.83 2.51 10.44
N SER A 134 22.19 3.60 9.75
CA SER A 134 23.49 3.73 9.10
C SER A 134 24.64 3.67 10.10
N GLN A 135 24.51 4.31 11.24
CA GLN A 135 25.51 4.24 12.32
C GLN A 135 25.66 2.82 12.89
N GLN A 136 24.55 2.07 13.03
CA GLN A 136 24.59 0.70 13.56
C GLN A 136 25.15 -0.32 12.56
N THR A 137 24.98 -0.08 11.25
CA THR A 137 25.27 -1.08 10.21
C THR A 137 26.46 -0.73 9.32
N GLY A 138 26.85 0.54 9.26
CA GLY A 138 27.83 1.06 8.30
C GLY A 138 27.31 1.14 6.87
N PHE A 139 26.00 0.91 6.62
CA PHE A 139 25.44 0.95 5.27
C PHE A 139 25.22 2.39 4.80
N GLU A 140 25.43 2.63 3.51
CA GLU A 140 25.14 3.91 2.88
C GLU A 140 23.63 4.17 2.82
N VAL A 141 23.23 5.45 2.80
CA VAL A 141 21.82 5.85 2.69
C VAL A 141 21.56 6.37 1.28
N ILE A 142 20.61 5.75 0.59
CA ILE A 142 20.09 6.20 -0.70
C ILE A 142 18.70 6.79 -0.49
N ASN A 143 18.53 8.07 -0.82
CA ASN A 143 17.26 8.77 -0.74
C ASN A 143 16.59 8.80 -2.12
N VAL A 144 15.31 8.42 -2.16
CA VAL A 144 14.45 8.46 -3.34
C VAL A 144 13.27 9.38 -3.05
N HIS A 145 13.10 10.40 -3.88
CA HIS A 145 12.05 11.40 -3.73
C HIS A 145 11.13 11.42 -4.94
N THR A 146 9.82 11.45 -4.70
CA THR A 146 8.82 11.65 -5.76
C THR A 146 8.68 13.11 -6.19
N GLN A 147 9.15 14.04 -5.35
CA GLN A 147 9.09 15.47 -5.63
C GLN A 147 10.43 15.95 -6.22
N LEU A 148 10.35 16.69 -7.33
CA LEU A 148 11.51 17.32 -7.93
C LEU A 148 12.10 18.40 -6.98
N ARG A 149 13.38 18.27 -6.65
CA ARG A 149 14.14 19.25 -5.87
C ARG A 149 15.15 19.94 -6.76
N THR A 150 15.29 21.25 -6.62
CA THR A 150 16.22 22.06 -7.41
C THR A 150 17.69 21.82 -7.08
N ARG A 151 18.00 21.28 -5.89
CA ARG A 151 19.37 20.89 -5.49
C ARG A 151 19.39 19.42 -5.11
N ARG A 152 20.10 18.63 -5.92
CA ARG A 152 20.37 17.20 -5.62
C ARG A 152 21.54 17.09 -4.65
N LYS A 153 21.39 16.30 -3.60
CA LYS A 153 22.51 15.84 -2.78
C LYS A 153 23.10 14.56 -3.38
N LYS A 154 24.35 14.26 -3.04
CA LYS A 154 24.97 12.97 -3.37
C LYS A 154 24.07 11.84 -2.83
N MET A 155 23.81 10.81 -3.64
CA MET A 155 22.93 9.68 -3.29
C MET A 155 21.42 10.03 -3.18
N GLU A 156 20.96 11.07 -3.88
CA GLU A 156 19.52 11.33 -4.09
C GLU A 156 19.10 10.95 -5.51
N ILE A 157 18.05 10.13 -5.61
CA ILE A 157 17.46 9.69 -6.88
C ILE A 157 16.08 10.35 -7.01
N GLN A 158 15.86 11.05 -8.10
CA GLN A 158 14.59 11.71 -8.42
C GLN A 158 14.02 11.29 -9.77
N ASP A 159 14.89 10.74 -10.62
CA ASP A 159 14.54 10.24 -11.96
C ASP A 159 14.54 8.70 -11.92
N PHE A 160 13.36 8.14 -11.67
CA PHE A 160 13.17 6.69 -11.55
C PHE A 160 11.77 6.31 -11.99
N GLY A 161 11.67 5.16 -12.63
CA GLY A 161 10.40 4.52 -12.97
C GLY A 161 9.96 3.47 -11.92
N PRO A 162 8.78 2.89 -12.09
CA PRO A 162 8.29 1.84 -11.18
C PRO A 162 9.21 0.63 -11.09
N ILE A 163 9.84 0.23 -12.20
CA ILE A 163 10.77 -0.90 -12.23
C ILE A 163 12.07 -0.56 -11.51
N ASP A 164 12.54 0.68 -11.61
CA ASP A 164 13.72 1.14 -10.88
C ASP A 164 13.47 1.14 -9.38
N LEU A 165 12.29 1.60 -8.93
CA LEU A 165 11.91 1.54 -7.52
C LEU A 165 11.87 0.10 -7.01
N LEU A 166 11.29 -0.83 -7.76
CA LEU A 166 11.30 -2.25 -7.42
C LEU A 166 12.71 -2.81 -7.31
N SER A 167 13.60 -2.42 -8.23
CA SER A 167 15.01 -2.81 -8.21
C SER A 167 15.72 -2.25 -6.98
N LEU A 168 15.50 -0.98 -6.65
CA LEU A 168 16.05 -0.36 -5.45
C LEU A 168 15.55 -1.04 -4.16
N ILE A 169 14.25 -1.34 -4.06
CA ILE A 169 13.71 -2.09 -2.92
C ILE A 169 14.34 -3.48 -2.84
N ASN A 170 14.41 -4.21 -3.97
CA ASN A 170 14.93 -5.57 -3.99
C ASN A 170 16.40 -5.67 -3.56
N ASN A 171 17.21 -4.67 -3.84
CA ASN A 171 18.64 -4.67 -3.54
C ASN A 171 18.99 -4.00 -2.20
N ALA A 172 18.05 -3.31 -1.55
CA ALA A 172 18.26 -2.69 -0.25
C ALA A 172 18.41 -3.72 0.87
N GLU A 173 19.25 -3.43 1.87
CA GLU A 173 19.29 -4.18 3.13
C GLU A 173 18.14 -3.78 4.06
N TYR A 174 17.81 -2.48 4.08
CA TYR A 174 16.67 -1.92 4.79
C TYR A 174 15.90 -0.96 3.91
N VAL A 175 14.58 -0.96 4.04
CA VAL A 175 13.68 0.02 3.39
C VAL A 175 12.99 0.83 4.47
N LEU A 176 13.11 2.16 4.37
CA LEU A 176 12.48 3.11 5.29
C LEU A 176 11.50 3.97 4.50
N THR A 177 10.24 4.07 4.96
CA THR A 177 9.23 4.75 4.15
C THR A 177 8.02 5.21 4.95
N THR A 178 7.24 6.13 4.34
CA THR A 178 5.86 6.45 4.72
C THR A 178 4.85 5.96 3.68
N SER A 179 5.30 5.24 2.64
CA SER A 179 4.47 4.78 1.53
C SER A 179 3.90 3.39 1.77
N PHE A 180 2.59 3.24 1.61
CA PHE A 180 1.93 1.94 1.61
C PHE A 180 2.52 0.98 0.56
N HIS A 181 2.72 1.45 -0.67
CA HIS A 181 3.24 0.59 -1.75
C HIS A 181 4.69 0.16 -1.51
N ALA A 182 5.53 1.03 -0.91
CA ALA A 182 6.88 0.60 -0.56
C ALA A 182 6.87 -0.47 0.55
N VAL A 183 5.94 -0.40 1.51
CA VAL A 183 5.71 -1.47 2.50
C VAL A 183 5.24 -2.76 1.81
N ALA A 184 4.25 -2.67 0.92
CA ALA A 184 3.73 -3.83 0.17
C ALA A 184 4.83 -4.52 -0.65
N PHE A 185 5.63 -3.76 -1.39
CA PHE A 185 6.76 -4.31 -2.15
C PHE A 185 7.87 -4.87 -1.26
N SER A 186 8.12 -4.25 -0.11
CA SER A 186 9.07 -4.78 0.87
C SER A 186 8.61 -6.14 1.41
N LEU A 187 7.31 -6.31 1.67
CA LEU A 187 6.71 -7.60 2.06
C LEU A 187 6.86 -8.65 0.96
N ILE A 188 6.54 -8.29 -0.29
CA ILE A 188 6.60 -9.21 -1.44
C ILE A 188 8.05 -9.64 -1.72
N LEU A 189 8.99 -8.69 -1.67
CA LEU A 189 10.41 -8.92 -1.93
C LEU A 189 11.20 -9.39 -0.70
N GLU A 190 10.50 -9.62 0.42
CA GLU A 190 11.05 -10.13 1.68
C GLU A 190 12.20 -9.29 2.23
N LYS A 191 11.99 -7.97 2.27
CA LYS A 191 12.99 -7.00 2.76
C LYS A 191 12.78 -6.67 4.23
N GLN A 192 13.87 -6.36 4.94
CA GLN A 192 13.75 -5.70 6.23
C GLN A 192 13.31 -4.26 6.01
N PHE A 193 12.28 -3.82 6.70
CA PHE A 193 11.77 -2.47 6.54
C PHE A 193 11.21 -1.90 7.84
N TYR A 194 11.12 -0.57 7.88
CA TYR A 194 10.36 0.18 8.86
C TYR A 194 9.56 1.27 8.17
N ALA A 195 8.34 1.46 8.62
CA ALA A 195 7.51 2.60 8.24
C ALA A 195 7.42 3.58 9.41
N ILE A 196 7.35 4.88 9.11
CA ILE A 196 7.08 5.92 10.10
C ILE A 196 5.59 6.22 10.12
N LYS A 197 5.01 6.28 11.32
CA LYS A 197 3.61 6.63 11.52
C LYS A 197 3.37 8.09 11.15
N THR A 198 2.33 8.32 10.38
CA THR A 198 1.85 9.63 9.97
C THR A 198 0.33 9.69 10.14
N ALA A 199 -0.29 10.84 9.98
CA ALA A 199 -1.74 10.97 9.96
C ALA A 199 -2.43 10.14 8.85
N PHE A 200 -1.65 9.61 7.88
CA PHE A 200 -2.14 8.86 6.72
C PHE A 200 -1.76 7.38 6.76
N SER A 201 -1.34 6.86 7.91
CA SER A 201 -0.78 5.50 8.04
C SER A 201 -1.81 4.38 8.18
N ASN A 202 -3.11 4.66 8.19
CA ASN A 202 -4.16 3.66 8.37
C ASN A 202 -4.03 2.45 7.41
N ARG A 203 -3.59 2.67 6.17
CA ARG A 203 -3.33 1.60 5.19
C ARG A 203 -2.14 0.74 5.59
N ILE A 204 -1.08 1.37 6.08
CA ILE A 204 0.12 0.68 6.56
C ILE A 204 -0.22 -0.08 7.84
N GLU A 205 -0.91 0.53 8.79
CA GLU A 205 -1.37 -0.13 10.01
C GLU A 205 -2.19 -1.38 9.69
N ASN A 206 -3.13 -1.26 8.74
CA ASN A 206 -4.00 -2.37 8.36
C ASN A 206 -3.21 -3.55 7.78
N ILE A 207 -2.29 -3.30 6.83
CA ILE A 207 -1.49 -4.39 6.23
C ILE A 207 -0.53 -5.01 7.24
N LEU A 208 0.12 -4.23 8.10
CA LEU A 208 1.03 -4.75 9.12
C LEU A 208 0.28 -5.61 10.15
N ARG A 209 -0.93 -5.22 10.53
CA ARG A 209 -1.82 -6.04 11.38
C ARG A 209 -2.22 -7.34 10.70
N CYS A 210 -2.58 -7.31 9.41
CA CYS A 210 -2.88 -8.53 8.64
C CYS A 210 -1.69 -9.49 8.58
N MET A 211 -0.46 -8.96 8.64
CA MET A 211 0.80 -9.73 8.61
C MET A 211 1.37 -10.06 9.99
N ASN A 212 0.74 -9.55 11.07
CA ASN A 212 1.18 -9.70 12.46
C ASN A 212 2.61 -9.18 12.71
N ILE A 213 2.92 -8.00 12.14
CA ILE A 213 4.21 -7.31 12.26
C ILE A 213 4.04 -5.81 12.51
N GLU A 214 3.11 -5.43 13.39
CA GLU A 214 2.80 -4.03 13.71
C GLU A 214 4.01 -3.27 14.26
N ASN A 215 4.98 -3.98 14.86
CA ASN A 215 6.25 -3.42 15.32
C ASN A 215 7.13 -2.83 14.21
N ARG A 216 6.73 -2.96 12.96
CA ARG A 216 7.39 -2.32 11.80
C ARG A 216 6.88 -0.92 11.51
N LEU A 217 5.83 -0.47 12.18
CA LEU A 217 5.38 0.92 12.18
C LEU A 217 5.91 1.62 13.43
N LEU A 218 6.79 2.59 13.23
CA LEU A 218 7.45 3.32 14.30
C LEU A 218 6.77 4.67 14.55
N GLU A 219 6.67 5.05 15.81
CA GLU A 219 6.17 6.33 16.29
C GLU A 219 7.18 6.85 17.31
N ASP A 220 7.94 7.89 16.93
CA ASP A 220 8.93 8.59 17.78
C ASP A 220 9.96 7.71 18.51
N THR A 221 10.20 6.51 17.99
CA THR A 221 11.14 5.55 18.61
C THR A 221 12.09 4.96 17.57
N PHE A 222 13.30 4.58 18.02
CA PHE A 222 14.20 3.78 17.20
C PHE A 222 13.94 2.29 17.42
N PRO A 223 14.06 1.47 16.35
CA PRO A 223 13.82 0.03 16.45
C PRO A 223 14.96 -0.70 17.14
N ASP A 224 14.62 -1.80 17.77
CA ASP A 224 15.60 -2.81 18.13
C ASP A 224 16.05 -3.56 16.85
N MET A 225 17.26 -3.30 16.40
CA MET A 225 17.83 -3.86 15.17
C MET A 225 18.05 -5.38 15.22
N THR A 226 17.99 -6.00 16.41
CA THR A 226 18.08 -7.45 16.56
C THR A 226 16.79 -8.15 16.13
N GLN A 227 15.67 -7.45 16.19
CA GLN A 227 14.35 -7.97 15.81
C GLN A 227 14.15 -7.89 14.30
N ARG A 228 14.52 -8.95 13.58
CA ARG A 228 14.32 -9.03 12.13
C ARG A 228 12.94 -9.63 11.81
N ILE A 229 12.39 -9.25 10.65
CA ILE A 229 11.20 -9.92 10.11
C ILE A 229 11.60 -11.34 9.72
N VAL A 230 10.91 -12.33 10.29
CA VAL A 230 11.04 -13.74 9.96
C VAL A 230 9.93 -14.08 8.95
N TYR A 231 10.25 -14.03 7.68
CA TYR A 231 9.25 -14.14 6.60
C TYR A 231 8.51 -15.47 6.56
N THR A 232 9.10 -16.55 7.07
CA THR A 232 8.41 -17.85 7.23
C THR A 232 7.22 -17.76 8.21
N GLN A 233 7.28 -16.87 9.20
CA GLN A 233 6.16 -16.62 10.12
C GLN A 233 5.08 -15.72 9.51
N VAL A 234 5.47 -14.80 8.65
CA VAL A 234 4.55 -13.89 7.94
C VAL A 234 3.79 -14.63 6.83
N GLU A 235 4.38 -15.67 6.24
CA GLU A 235 3.88 -16.34 5.06
C GLU A 235 2.47 -16.94 5.24
N SER A 236 2.17 -17.51 6.39
CA SER A 236 0.83 -18.07 6.65
C SER A 236 -0.27 -17.00 6.65
N CYS A 237 0.01 -15.83 7.25
CA CYS A 237 -0.91 -14.69 7.26
C CYS A 237 -1.06 -14.11 5.86
N ARG A 238 0.06 -13.94 5.15
CA ARG A 238 0.10 -13.44 3.78
C ARG A 238 -0.68 -14.33 2.82
N SER A 239 -0.39 -15.62 2.82
CA SER A 239 -1.07 -16.59 1.94
C SER A 239 -2.55 -16.66 2.21
N ARG A 240 -3.00 -16.64 3.48
CA ARG A 240 -4.42 -16.61 3.82
C ARG A 240 -5.09 -15.37 3.24
N PHE A 241 -4.53 -14.17 3.47
CA PHE A 241 -5.10 -12.91 2.99
C PHE A 241 -5.16 -12.83 1.46
N ILE A 242 -4.13 -13.35 0.77
CA ILE A 242 -4.11 -13.44 -0.69
C ILE A 242 -5.18 -14.41 -1.19
N ASN A 243 -5.29 -15.61 -0.60
CA ASN A 243 -6.27 -16.61 -1.01
C ASN A 243 -7.71 -16.09 -0.83
N GLU A 244 -8.03 -15.47 0.30
CA GLU A 244 -9.34 -14.83 0.53
C GLU A 244 -9.65 -13.76 -0.54
N SER A 245 -8.63 -13.03 -1.00
CA SER A 245 -8.77 -12.01 -2.04
C SER A 245 -8.96 -12.63 -3.43
N ILE A 246 -8.25 -13.71 -3.73
CA ILE A 246 -8.41 -14.49 -4.96
C ILE A 246 -9.81 -15.12 -5.01
N ASP A 247 -10.29 -15.67 -3.90
CA ASP A 247 -11.62 -16.26 -3.80
C ASP A 247 -12.71 -15.22 -4.03
N PHE A 248 -12.53 -13.98 -3.52
CA PHE A 248 -13.42 -12.87 -3.85
C PHE A 248 -13.47 -12.60 -5.36
N ILE A 249 -12.31 -12.55 -6.03
CA ILE A 249 -12.25 -12.34 -7.48
C ILE A 249 -12.95 -13.50 -8.22
N LYS A 250 -12.60 -14.75 -7.91
CA LYS A 250 -13.19 -15.93 -8.56
C LYS A 250 -14.71 -15.99 -8.41
N SER A 251 -15.21 -15.68 -7.21
CA SER A 251 -16.65 -15.74 -6.91
C SER A 251 -17.45 -14.62 -7.57
N ASN A 252 -16.82 -13.55 -8.03
CA ASN A 252 -17.52 -12.37 -8.52
C ASN A 252 -17.17 -11.97 -9.96
N VAL A 253 -16.07 -12.48 -10.54
CA VAL A 253 -15.58 -12.13 -11.88
C VAL A 253 -15.66 -13.31 -12.84
N ILE A 254 -15.45 -14.52 -12.34
CA ILE A 254 -15.46 -15.77 -13.11
C ILE A 254 -16.75 -16.54 -12.86
#